data_cabc8eebdf5576eb778d2536d6506c70
#
_entry.id   cabc8eebdf5576eb778d2536d6506c70
#
_cell.length_a   1.000
_cell.length_b   1.000
_cell.length_c   1.000
_cell.angle_alpha   90.00
_cell.angle_beta   90.00
_cell.angle_gamma   90.00
#
_symmetry.space_group_name_H-M   'P 1'
#
loop_
_entity.id
_entity.type
_entity.pdbx_description
1 polymer ?
#
loop_
_entity_poly.entity_id
_entity_poly.type
_entity_poly.pdbx_seq_one_letter_code
_entity_poly.pdbx_strand_id
1 'polypeptide(L)'
;HPRNLLHGSLVSPSLAAAVINGKYVNAVHLYRLEKEFERYGLAITRQNMANWMIRLGEEYLGTMYDYLHKLLYDYHVIQADETPVLVNKDGRPAGSQSYMWVYRSGFMYRDRQIILYEYQKTRNASHPREFLRDYTGICVTDGYQVYHTLEKERENLKIAGCWVHCRRRFNDALEVIPKAHRKESILHLIMKQIQAIYREEGKLSDFSTEDRLMQRQLVVKPLVDAF
;
A
#
# COMPACT_ATOMS: atom_id res chain seq x y z
N HIS A 1 6.72 33.86 -23.60
CA HIS A 1 6.11 33.49 -22.31
C HIS A 1 6.31 32.00 -22.07
N PRO A 2 6.62 31.56 -20.83
CA PRO A 2 6.63 30.15 -20.53
C PRO A 2 5.23 29.57 -20.83
N ARG A 3 5.18 28.38 -21.40
CA ARG A 3 3.91 27.68 -21.64
C ARG A 3 3.25 27.39 -20.30
N ASN A 4 1.94 27.70 -20.19
CA ASN A 4 1.19 27.34 -19.00
C ASN A 4 1.22 25.82 -18.80
N LEU A 5 1.33 25.37 -17.55
CA LEU A 5 1.34 23.96 -17.20
C LEU A 5 0.07 23.24 -17.70
N LEU A 6 -1.08 23.89 -17.52
CA LEU A 6 -2.37 23.43 -18.05
C LEU A 6 -2.93 24.47 -19.03
N HIS A 7 -3.32 24.04 -20.21
CA HIS A 7 -3.93 24.95 -21.20
C HIS A 7 -5.16 25.64 -20.60
N GLY A 8 -5.22 26.97 -20.76
CA GLY A 8 -6.33 27.80 -20.26
C GLY A 8 -6.32 27.98 -18.71
N SER A 9 -5.21 27.69 -18.02
CA SER A 9 -5.08 27.89 -16.59
C SER A 9 -3.83 28.73 -16.26
N LEU A 10 -3.93 29.53 -15.19
CA LEU A 10 -2.82 30.32 -14.68
C LEU A 10 -1.95 29.56 -13.67
N VAL A 11 -2.25 28.29 -13.41
CA VAL A 11 -1.49 27.50 -12.42
C VAL A 11 -0.05 27.29 -12.87
N SER A 12 0.89 27.71 -12.03
CA SER A 12 2.31 27.38 -12.21
C SER A 12 2.62 25.96 -11.71
N PRO A 13 3.70 25.32 -12.20
CA PRO A 13 4.14 24.02 -11.68
C PRO A 13 4.36 24.02 -10.15
N SER A 14 4.92 25.09 -9.61
CA SER A 14 5.18 25.21 -8.17
C SER A 14 3.88 25.32 -7.35
N LEU A 15 2.89 26.08 -7.83
CA LEU A 15 1.61 26.18 -7.16
C LEU A 15 0.84 24.86 -7.23
N ALA A 16 0.87 24.19 -8.37
CA ALA A 16 0.28 22.85 -8.51
C ALA A 16 0.91 21.85 -7.53
N ALA A 17 2.24 21.82 -7.46
CA ALA A 17 2.98 20.97 -6.51
C ALA A 17 2.63 21.28 -5.06
N ALA A 18 2.51 22.57 -4.70
CA ALA A 18 2.13 22.99 -3.34
C ALA A 18 0.72 22.51 -2.97
N VAL A 19 -0.25 22.64 -3.89
CA VAL A 19 -1.63 22.16 -3.67
C VAL A 19 -1.68 20.65 -3.53
N ILE A 20 -1.00 19.89 -4.40
CA ILE A 20 -0.92 18.43 -4.35
C ILE A 20 -0.27 17.98 -3.04
N ASN A 21 0.87 18.57 -2.67
CA ASN A 21 1.57 18.26 -1.42
C ASN A 21 0.68 18.57 -0.21
N GLY A 22 0.05 19.75 -0.18
CA GLY A 22 -0.87 20.13 0.90
C GLY A 22 -1.98 19.11 1.09
N LYS A 23 -2.61 18.69 0.00
CA LYS A 23 -3.74 17.77 0.06
C LYS A 23 -3.34 16.32 0.36
N TYR A 24 -2.35 15.77 -0.34
CA TYR A 24 -2.06 14.33 -0.31
C TYR A 24 -0.95 13.93 0.64
N VAL A 25 0.02 14.82 0.91
CA VAL A 25 1.09 14.55 1.87
C VAL A 25 0.73 15.06 3.25
N ASN A 26 0.22 16.31 3.33
CA ASN A 26 -0.10 16.95 4.61
C ASN A 26 -1.56 16.74 5.04
N ALA A 27 -2.37 16.03 4.25
CA ALA A 27 -3.79 15.74 4.53
C ALA A 27 -4.68 16.98 4.75
N VAL A 28 -4.32 18.14 4.16
CA VAL A 28 -5.09 19.37 4.27
C VAL A 28 -6.26 19.38 3.31
N HIS A 29 -7.46 19.64 3.81
CA HIS A 29 -8.65 19.78 2.96
C HIS A 29 -8.53 21.00 2.04
N LEU A 30 -9.00 20.89 0.77
CA LEU A 30 -8.95 22.00 -0.20
C LEU A 30 -9.64 23.27 0.32
N TYR A 31 -10.69 23.14 1.11
CA TYR A 31 -11.35 24.29 1.76
C TYR A 31 -10.39 25.06 2.69
N ARG A 32 -9.54 24.33 3.44
CA ARG A 32 -8.54 24.98 4.32
C ARG A 32 -7.45 25.66 3.52
N LEU A 33 -7.00 25.04 2.42
CA LEU A 33 -6.04 25.67 1.50
C LEU A 33 -6.63 26.92 0.83
N GLU A 34 -7.92 26.89 0.43
CA GLU A 34 -8.62 28.07 -0.09
C GLU A 34 -8.59 29.21 0.93
N LYS A 35 -8.92 28.93 2.22
CA LYS A 35 -8.88 29.93 3.28
C LYS A 35 -7.46 30.40 3.62
N GLU A 36 -6.46 29.56 3.42
CA GLU A 36 -5.05 29.94 3.56
C GLU A 36 -4.63 30.91 2.46
N PHE A 37 -4.94 30.61 1.21
CA PHE A 37 -4.64 31.48 0.07
C PHE A 37 -5.38 32.83 0.17
N GLU A 38 -6.62 32.84 0.63
CA GLU A 38 -7.36 34.09 0.91
C GLU A 38 -6.61 35.01 1.89
N ARG A 39 -5.99 34.45 2.95
CA ARG A 39 -5.18 35.24 3.90
C ARG A 39 -3.93 35.88 3.29
N TYR A 40 -3.43 35.27 2.22
CA TYR A 40 -2.31 35.81 1.42
C TYR A 40 -2.77 36.70 0.27
N GLY A 41 -4.05 37.03 0.20
CA GLY A 41 -4.61 37.87 -0.86
C GLY A 41 -4.79 37.15 -2.20
N LEU A 42 -4.77 35.82 -2.23
CA LEU A 42 -4.92 35.03 -3.43
C LEU A 42 -6.33 34.42 -3.52
N ALA A 43 -7.08 34.79 -4.54
CA ALA A 43 -8.42 34.26 -4.81
C ALA A 43 -8.35 32.92 -5.59
N ILE A 44 -7.97 31.84 -4.91
CA ILE A 44 -7.86 30.49 -5.48
C ILE A 44 -8.94 29.61 -4.83
N THR A 45 -9.95 29.25 -5.62
CA THR A 45 -11.05 28.45 -5.12
C THR A 45 -10.69 26.95 -5.02
N ARG A 46 -11.31 26.25 -4.05
CA ARG A 46 -11.20 24.80 -3.92
C ARG A 46 -11.60 24.07 -5.23
N GLN A 47 -12.53 24.62 -6.00
CA GLN A 47 -12.94 24.08 -7.28
C GLN A 47 -11.80 24.13 -8.31
N ASN A 48 -11.10 25.28 -8.39
CA ASN A 48 -9.93 25.40 -9.26
C ASN A 48 -8.83 24.41 -8.88
N MET A 49 -8.52 24.31 -7.57
CA MET A 49 -7.53 23.35 -7.07
C MET A 49 -7.91 21.89 -7.39
N ALA A 50 -9.19 21.53 -7.23
CA ALA A 50 -9.69 20.20 -7.59
C ALA A 50 -9.54 19.93 -9.11
N ASN A 51 -9.93 20.87 -9.96
CA ASN A 51 -9.80 20.75 -11.41
C ASN A 51 -8.34 20.64 -11.85
N TRP A 52 -7.43 21.38 -11.22
CA TRP A 52 -6.00 21.26 -11.51
C TRP A 52 -5.48 19.87 -11.20
N MET A 53 -5.81 19.31 -10.03
CA MET A 53 -5.36 17.97 -9.66
C MET A 53 -5.91 16.90 -10.61
N ILE A 54 -7.19 16.98 -11.01
CA ILE A 54 -7.79 16.04 -11.96
C ILE A 54 -7.05 16.12 -13.30
N ARG A 55 -6.92 17.31 -13.87
CA ARG A 55 -6.24 17.48 -15.14
C ARG A 55 -4.76 17.11 -15.12
N LEU A 56 -4.05 17.43 -14.04
CA LEU A 56 -2.65 17.00 -13.88
C LEU A 56 -2.53 15.47 -13.77
N GLY A 57 -3.50 14.83 -13.12
CA GLY A 57 -3.60 13.37 -13.09
C GLY A 57 -3.71 12.80 -14.51
N GLU A 58 -4.63 13.34 -15.31
CA GLU A 58 -4.91 12.87 -16.67
C GLU A 58 -3.80 13.22 -17.68
N GLU A 59 -3.29 14.47 -17.64
CA GLU A 59 -2.36 14.98 -18.67
C GLU A 59 -0.89 14.58 -18.40
N TYR A 60 -0.48 14.35 -17.13
CA TYR A 60 0.93 14.14 -16.76
C TYR A 60 1.17 12.98 -15.80
N LEU A 61 0.47 12.94 -14.65
CA LEU A 61 0.80 12.00 -13.59
C LEU A 61 0.43 10.56 -13.91
N GLY A 62 -0.58 10.36 -14.79
CA GLY A 62 -0.93 9.03 -15.30
C GLY A 62 0.24 8.35 -15.98
N THR A 63 0.96 9.07 -16.87
CA THR A 63 2.16 8.52 -17.52
C THR A 63 3.26 8.15 -16.52
N MET A 64 3.44 8.96 -15.47
CA MET A 64 4.39 8.64 -14.39
C MET A 64 3.93 7.40 -13.60
N TYR A 65 2.64 7.30 -13.31
CA TYR A 65 2.07 6.13 -12.64
C TYR A 65 2.32 4.85 -13.45
N ASP A 66 2.03 4.87 -14.74
CA ASP A 66 2.26 3.72 -15.64
C ASP A 66 3.74 3.33 -15.71
N TYR A 67 4.63 4.31 -15.71
CA TYR A 67 6.07 4.07 -15.66
C TYR A 67 6.49 3.43 -14.34
N LEU A 68 6.03 3.95 -13.20
CA LEU A 68 6.32 3.38 -11.88
C LEU A 68 5.70 1.98 -11.73
N HIS A 69 4.54 1.73 -12.34
CA HIS A 69 3.92 0.40 -12.36
C HIS A 69 4.83 -0.62 -13.10
N LYS A 70 5.37 -0.24 -14.25
CA LYS A 70 6.34 -1.08 -14.97
C LYS A 70 7.60 -1.32 -14.16
N LEU A 71 8.16 -0.29 -13.52
CA LEU A 71 9.33 -0.43 -12.65
C LEU A 71 9.05 -1.31 -11.43
N LEU A 72 7.82 -1.34 -10.92
CA LEU A 72 7.45 -2.21 -9.80
C LEU A 72 7.62 -3.69 -10.17
N TYR A 73 7.48 -4.05 -11.45
CA TYR A 73 7.65 -5.42 -11.92
C TYR A 73 9.10 -5.90 -11.94
N ASP A 74 10.09 -4.99 -11.86
CA ASP A 74 11.50 -5.34 -11.74
C ASP A 74 11.87 -5.87 -10.34
N TYR A 75 10.97 -5.73 -9.36
CA TYR A 75 11.20 -6.23 -8.01
C TYR A 75 10.74 -7.68 -7.87
N HIS A 76 11.65 -8.55 -7.44
CA HIS A 76 11.33 -9.97 -7.23
C HIS A 76 10.28 -10.20 -6.15
N VAL A 77 10.19 -9.31 -5.14
CA VAL A 77 9.20 -9.36 -4.07
C VAL A 77 8.43 -8.05 -3.99
N ILE A 78 7.13 -8.13 -4.15
CA ILE A 78 6.19 -7.02 -3.92
C ILE A 78 5.19 -7.37 -2.83
N GLN A 79 4.47 -6.39 -2.36
CA GLN A 79 3.39 -6.55 -1.39
C GLN A 79 2.11 -5.95 -1.94
N ALA A 80 0.99 -6.61 -1.69
CA ALA A 80 -0.33 -6.11 -2.05
C ALA A 80 -1.29 -6.22 -0.86
N ASP A 81 -2.14 -5.20 -0.71
CA ASP A 81 -3.18 -5.12 0.31
C ASP A 81 -4.31 -4.23 -0.20
N GLU A 82 -5.49 -4.29 0.40
CA GLU A 82 -6.60 -3.41 0.07
C GLU A 82 -7.31 -2.94 1.33
N THR A 83 -7.69 -1.67 1.32
CA THR A 83 -8.41 -1.03 2.41
C THR A 83 -9.76 -0.51 1.94
N PRO A 84 -10.87 -0.79 2.66
CA PRO A 84 -12.15 -0.21 2.32
C PRO A 84 -12.14 1.32 2.48
N VAL A 85 -12.74 2.01 1.50
CA VAL A 85 -12.90 3.46 1.50
C VAL A 85 -14.34 3.82 1.14
N LEU A 86 -14.83 4.93 1.68
CA LEU A 86 -16.14 5.47 1.35
C LEU A 86 -15.96 6.65 0.38
N VAL A 87 -16.63 6.58 -0.77
CA VAL A 87 -16.65 7.65 -1.77
C VAL A 87 -18.08 8.10 -1.99
N ASN A 88 -18.37 9.37 -1.65
CA ASN A 88 -19.73 9.89 -1.64
C ASN A 88 -20.40 10.00 -3.02
N LYS A 89 -19.61 10.12 -4.10
CA LYS A 89 -20.12 10.37 -5.46
C LYS A 89 -19.33 9.57 -6.49
N ASP A 90 -19.42 8.24 -6.43
CA ASP A 90 -18.81 7.36 -7.44
C ASP A 90 -19.83 6.75 -8.43
N GLY A 91 -21.06 7.27 -8.42
CA GLY A 91 -22.17 6.80 -9.26
C GLY A 91 -22.98 5.67 -8.67
N ARG A 92 -22.71 5.25 -7.42
CA ARG A 92 -23.45 4.24 -6.67
C ARG A 92 -24.22 4.86 -5.50
N PRO A 93 -25.16 4.12 -4.88
CA PRO A 93 -25.88 4.58 -3.68
C PRO A 93 -24.91 5.00 -2.57
N ALA A 94 -25.28 6.03 -1.78
CA ALA A 94 -24.52 6.49 -0.64
C ALA A 94 -24.26 5.32 0.35
N GLY A 95 -23.04 5.25 0.87
CA GLY A 95 -22.61 4.15 1.75
C GLY A 95 -22.08 2.91 1.04
N SER A 96 -22.07 2.90 -0.31
CA SER A 96 -21.43 1.82 -1.07
C SER A 96 -19.93 1.76 -0.76
N GLN A 97 -19.46 0.58 -0.37
CA GLN A 97 -18.06 0.35 -0.06
C GLN A 97 -17.23 0.26 -1.35
N SER A 98 -16.18 1.04 -1.41
CA SER A 98 -15.12 0.98 -2.41
C SER A 98 -13.82 0.55 -1.76
N TYR A 99 -12.77 0.38 -2.53
CA TYR A 99 -11.47 -0.10 -2.05
C TYR A 99 -10.34 0.73 -2.62
N MET A 100 -9.36 1.01 -1.78
CA MET A 100 -8.05 1.47 -2.19
C MET A 100 -7.10 0.29 -2.14
N TRP A 101 -6.65 -0.17 -3.28
CA TRP A 101 -5.63 -1.18 -3.42
C TRP A 101 -4.27 -0.52 -3.32
N VAL A 102 -3.34 -1.17 -2.64
CA VAL A 102 -1.95 -0.71 -2.54
C VAL A 102 -1.03 -1.82 -3.03
N TYR A 103 -0.11 -1.45 -3.90
CA TYR A 103 0.95 -2.32 -4.38
C TYR A 103 2.28 -1.64 -4.13
N ARG A 104 3.22 -2.35 -3.54
CA ARG A 104 4.50 -1.75 -3.20
C ARG A 104 5.66 -2.71 -3.34
N SER A 105 6.85 -2.18 -3.60
CA SER A 105 8.09 -2.93 -3.48
C SER A 105 8.30 -3.42 -2.04
N GLY A 106 8.92 -4.59 -1.87
CA GLY A 106 9.25 -5.14 -0.56
C GLY A 106 10.12 -4.18 0.26
N PHE A 107 10.00 -4.23 1.59
CA PHE A 107 10.74 -3.34 2.50
C PHE A 107 12.28 -3.45 2.38
N MET A 108 12.78 -4.54 1.82
CA MET A 108 14.20 -4.78 1.57
C MET A 108 14.80 -3.82 0.52
N TYR A 109 13.98 -3.21 -0.32
CA TYR A 109 14.40 -2.27 -1.37
C TYR A 109 14.34 -0.83 -0.87
N ARG A 110 15.01 -0.52 0.26
CA ARG A 110 14.90 0.75 0.99
C ARG A 110 15.21 1.99 0.16
N ASP A 111 16.17 1.88 -0.75
CA ASP A 111 16.67 3.03 -1.54
C ASP A 111 15.82 3.34 -2.77
N ARG A 112 14.91 2.44 -3.15
CA ARG A 112 14.10 2.56 -4.37
C ARG A 112 12.68 2.07 -4.13
N GLN A 113 12.03 2.57 -3.09
CA GLN A 113 10.66 2.15 -2.80
C GLN A 113 9.67 2.74 -3.79
N ILE A 114 8.83 1.89 -4.34
CA ILE A 114 7.66 2.26 -5.13
C ILE A 114 6.43 1.86 -4.33
N ILE A 115 5.47 2.78 -4.19
CA ILE A 115 4.17 2.55 -3.57
C ILE A 115 3.12 3.11 -4.51
N LEU A 116 2.24 2.25 -5.02
CA LEU A 116 1.16 2.63 -5.93
C LEU A 116 -0.19 2.37 -5.27
N TYR A 117 -1.10 3.31 -5.45
CA TYR A 117 -2.47 3.21 -4.98
C TYR A 117 -3.41 3.16 -6.16
N GLU A 118 -4.37 2.25 -6.12
CA GLU A 118 -5.39 2.09 -7.13
C GLU A 118 -6.78 2.10 -6.49
N TYR A 119 -7.61 3.06 -6.87
CA TYR A 119 -9.01 3.10 -6.45
C TYR A 119 -9.85 2.14 -7.28
N GLN A 120 -10.63 1.30 -6.60
CA GLN A 120 -11.57 0.40 -7.25
C GLN A 120 -12.93 0.40 -6.54
N LYS A 121 -14.01 0.35 -7.33
CA LYS A 121 -15.38 0.33 -6.81
C LYS A 121 -15.72 -0.96 -6.05
N THR A 122 -14.99 -2.03 -6.28
CA THR A 122 -15.27 -3.37 -5.73
C THR A 122 -13.99 -4.05 -5.25
N ARG A 123 -14.15 -5.15 -4.48
CA ARG A 123 -13.06 -6.05 -4.10
C ARG A 123 -13.00 -7.26 -5.04
N ASN A 124 -13.17 -7.05 -6.34
CA ASN A 124 -13.22 -8.14 -7.32
C ASN A 124 -11.82 -8.64 -7.71
N ALA A 125 -11.70 -9.93 -8.01
CA ALA A 125 -10.47 -10.57 -8.46
C ALA A 125 -9.89 -9.99 -9.75
N SER A 126 -10.73 -9.35 -10.58
CA SER A 126 -10.29 -8.71 -11.82
C SER A 126 -9.26 -7.60 -11.58
N HIS A 127 -9.35 -6.87 -10.45
CA HIS A 127 -8.46 -5.76 -10.16
C HIS A 127 -7.00 -6.21 -9.94
N PRO A 128 -6.69 -7.10 -8.97
CA PRO A 128 -5.33 -7.59 -8.81
C PRO A 128 -4.88 -8.46 -10.00
N ARG A 129 -5.80 -9.13 -10.72
CA ARG A 129 -5.45 -9.86 -11.95
C ARG A 129 -4.93 -8.93 -13.02
N GLU A 130 -5.58 -7.79 -13.24
CA GLU A 130 -5.17 -6.79 -14.20
C GLU A 130 -3.86 -6.10 -13.77
N PHE A 131 -3.79 -5.66 -12.50
CA PHE A 131 -2.60 -4.99 -11.98
C PHE A 131 -1.36 -5.87 -12.01
N LEU A 132 -1.48 -7.16 -11.72
CA LEU A 132 -0.36 -8.11 -11.67
C LEU A 132 -0.18 -8.89 -12.98
N ARG A 133 -0.85 -8.54 -14.07
CA ARG A 133 -0.90 -9.32 -15.31
C ARG A 133 0.45 -9.82 -15.78
N ASP A 134 1.42 -8.93 -15.87
CA ASP A 134 2.75 -9.20 -16.39
C ASP A 134 3.82 -9.35 -15.28
N TYR A 135 3.42 -9.26 -14.02
CA TYR A 135 4.34 -9.40 -12.91
C TYR A 135 4.80 -10.86 -12.75
N THR A 136 6.09 -11.05 -12.54
CA THR A 136 6.72 -12.34 -12.23
C THR A 136 7.50 -12.24 -10.92
N GLY A 137 7.27 -13.15 -9.99
CA GLY A 137 7.95 -13.14 -8.69
C GLY A 137 7.02 -13.48 -7.53
N ILE A 138 7.31 -12.93 -6.36
CA ILE A 138 6.59 -13.20 -5.11
C ILE A 138 5.76 -11.99 -4.74
N CYS A 139 4.44 -12.20 -4.54
CA CYS A 139 3.55 -11.18 -3.99
C CYS A 139 3.14 -11.57 -2.57
N VAL A 140 3.47 -10.72 -1.59
CA VAL A 140 3.10 -10.92 -0.18
C VAL A 140 1.74 -10.28 0.08
N THR A 141 0.77 -11.07 0.57
CA THR A 141 -0.62 -10.62 0.77
C THR A 141 -1.18 -11.04 2.13
N ASP A 142 -2.38 -10.56 2.46
CA ASP A 142 -3.08 -10.88 3.73
C ASP A 142 -3.72 -12.28 3.77
N GLY A 143 -3.60 -13.06 2.71
CA GLY A 143 -4.25 -14.38 2.57
C GLY A 143 -5.68 -14.27 2.01
N TYR A 144 -6.05 -13.18 1.36
CA TYR A 144 -7.28 -13.09 0.60
C TYR A 144 -7.29 -14.11 -0.55
N GLN A 145 -8.35 -14.93 -0.60
CA GLN A 145 -8.44 -16.09 -1.50
C GLN A 145 -8.22 -15.77 -2.98
N VAL A 146 -8.50 -14.56 -3.40
CA VAL A 146 -8.30 -14.09 -4.77
C VAL A 146 -6.84 -14.23 -5.21
N TYR A 147 -5.89 -13.89 -4.36
CA TYR A 147 -4.47 -13.99 -4.70
C TYR A 147 -4.04 -15.45 -4.91
N HIS A 148 -4.55 -16.38 -4.10
CA HIS A 148 -4.29 -17.82 -4.30
C HIS A 148 -4.93 -18.36 -5.58
N THR A 149 -6.02 -17.77 -6.04
CA THR A 149 -6.60 -18.09 -7.34
C THR A 149 -5.68 -17.63 -8.47
N LEU A 150 -5.13 -16.42 -8.37
CA LEU A 150 -4.16 -15.89 -9.35
C LEU A 150 -2.88 -16.73 -9.41
N GLU A 151 -2.38 -17.20 -8.27
CA GLU A 151 -1.22 -18.09 -8.21
C GLU A 151 -1.46 -19.41 -8.98
N LYS A 152 -2.66 -19.99 -8.86
CA LYS A 152 -3.03 -21.23 -9.59
C LYS A 152 -3.18 -21.00 -11.09
N GLU A 153 -3.53 -19.80 -11.51
CA GLU A 153 -3.67 -19.42 -12.92
C GLU A 153 -2.31 -19.16 -13.59
N ARG A 154 -1.21 -19.00 -12.80
CA ARG A 154 0.09 -18.52 -13.31
C ARG A 154 1.27 -19.18 -12.60
N GLU A 155 2.13 -19.85 -13.38
CA GLU A 155 3.32 -20.55 -12.85
C GLU A 155 4.39 -19.61 -12.30
N ASN A 156 4.49 -18.40 -12.85
CA ASN A 156 5.53 -17.42 -12.55
C ASN A 156 5.14 -16.42 -11.46
N LEU A 157 3.97 -16.56 -10.85
CA LEU A 157 3.51 -15.78 -9.70
C LEU A 157 3.44 -16.69 -8.47
N LYS A 158 4.10 -16.30 -7.38
CA LYS A 158 4.00 -16.97 -6.08
C LYS A 158 3.39 -16.05 -5.05
N ILE A 159 2.48 -16.60 -4.24
CA ILE A 159 1.83 -15.85 -3.16
C ILE A 159 2.41 -16.28 -1.82
N ALA A 160 2.89 -15.30 -1.06
CA ALA A 160 3.35 -15.50 0.30
C ALA A 160 2.44 -14.82 1.31
N GLY A 161 2.12 -15.51 2.40
CA GLY A 161 1.31 -14.95 3.48
C GLY A 161 2.07 -13.88 4.26
N CYS A 162 1.40 -12.77 4.56
CA CYS A 162 1.96 -11.69 5.35
C CYS A 162 1.95 -12.05 6.85
N TRP A 163 3.13 -12.14 7.46
CA TRP A 163 3.29 -12.41 8.90
C TRP A 163 2.63 -11.37 9.80
N VAL A 164 2.55 -10.10 9.36
CA VAL A 164 1.87 -9.04 10.12
C VAL A 164 0.37 -9.33 10.22
N HIS A 165 -0.26 -9.76 9.12
CA HIS A 165 -1.67 -10.15 9.12
C HIS A 165 -1.90 -11.44 9.91
N CYS A 166 -1.03 -12.43 9.78
CA CYS A 166 -1.06 -13.63 10.60
C CYS A 166 -1.02 -13.29 12.10
N ARG A 167 -0.02 -12.51 12.52
CA ARG A 167 0.13 -12.06 13.90
C ARG A 167 -1.10 -11.28 14.39
N ARG A 168 -1.65 -10.39 13.58
CA ARG A 168 -2.84 -9.60 13.93
C ARG A 168 -4.02 -10.51 14.25
N ARG A 169 -4.31 -11.50 13.40
CA ARG A 169 -5.42 -12.44 13.62
C ARG A 169 -5.30 -13.21 14.94
N PHE A 170 -4.11 -13.68 15.30
CA PHE A 170 -3.89 -14.34 16.59
C PHE A 170 -3.99 -13.37 17.76
N ASN A 171 -3.51 -12.13 17.61
CA ASN A 171 -3.64 -11.10 18.63
C ASN A 171 -5.10 -10.74 18.89
N ASP A 172 -5.88 -10.52 17.83
CA ASP A 172 -7.31 -10.17 17.93
C ASP A 172 -8.09 -11.31 18.62
N ALA A 173 -7.79 -12.56 18.27
CA ALA A 173 -8.36 -13.73 18.94
C ALA A 173 -7.95 -13.80 20.43
N LEU A 174 -6.70 -13.48 20.78
CA LEU A 174 -6.23 -13.44 22.17
C LEU A 174 -6.90 -12.32 22.97
N GLU A 175 -7.22 -11.18 22.34
CA GLU A 175 -7.87 -10.05 23.02
C GLU A 175 -9.31 -10.35 23.44
N VAL A 176 -9.99 -11.28 22.79
CA VAL A 176 -11.33 -11.74 23.17
C VAL A 176 -11.29 -12.52 24.50
N ILE A 177 -10.15 -13.17 24.83
CA ILE A 177 -9.99 -13.93 26.08
C ILE A 177 -9.83 -12.96 27.27
N PRO A 178 -10.55 -13.17 28.41
CA PRO A 178 -10.36 -12.39 29.61
C PRO A 178 -8.89 -12.37 30.05
N LYS A 179 -8.38 -11.22 30.47
CA LYS A 179 -6.95 -11.01 30.81
C LYS A 179 -6.39 -12.06 31.76
N ALA A 180 -7.20 -12.52 32.73
CA ALA A 180 -6.79 -13.54 33.73
C ALA A 180 -6.42 -14.89 33.08
N HIS A 181 -7.07 -15.26 31.97
CA HIS A 181 -6.90 -16.57 31.30
C HIS A 181 -6.00 -16.53 30.07
N ARG A 182 -5.55 -15.34 29.62
CA ARG A 182 -4.74 -15.21 28.40
C ARG A 182 -3.45 -16.02 28.45
N LYS A 183 -2.76 -16.02 29.60
CA LYS A 183 -1.47 -16.69 29.76
C LYS A 183 -1.54 -18.22 29.64
N GLU A 184 -2.70 -18.79 29.92
CA GLU A 184 -2.96 -20.24 29.87
C GLU A 184 -3.46 -20.70 28.51
N SER A 185 -3.79 -19.75 27.61
CA SER A 185 -4.36 -20.07 26.31
C SER A 185 -3.29 -20.49 25.30
N ILE A 186 -3.67 -21.39 24.39
CA ILE A 186 -2.83 -21.77 23.23
C ILE A 186 -2.45 -20.56 22.38
N LEU A 187 -3.32 -19.54 22.27
CA LEU A 187 -3.05 -18.32 21.54
C LEU A 187 -1.88 -17.53 22.11
N HIS A 188 -1.68 -17.57 23.44
CA HIS A 188 -0.52 -16.96 24.08
C HIS A 188 0.80 -17.67 23.71
N LEU A 189 0.78 -19.00 23.60
CA LEU A 189 1.93 -19.76 23.15
C LEU A 189 2.26 -19.44 21.68
N ILE A 190 1.26 -19.43 20.82
CA ILE A 190 1.40 -19.03 19.41
C ILE A 190 2.00 -17.63 19.29
N MET A 191 1.51 -16.67 20.06
CA MET A 191 2.05 -15.30 20.05
C MET A 191 3.50 -15.24 20.51
N LYS A 192 3.91 -16.09 21.47
CA LYS A 192 5.33 -16.22 21.88
C LYS A 192 6.20 -16.78 20.77
N GLN A 193 5.72 -17.78 20.02
CA GLN A 193 6.45 -18.33 18.87
C GLN A 193 6.63 -17.28 17.78
N ILE A 194 5.56 -16.56 17.41
CA ILE A 194 5.64 -15.46 16.46
C ILE A 194 6.65 -14.39 16.94
N GLN A 195 6.62 -14.02 18.21
CA GLN A 195 7.58 -13.08 18.79
C GLN A 195 9.03 -13.58 18.72
N ALA A 196 9.25 -14.89 18.92
CA ALA A 196 10.58 -15.48 18.78
C ALA A 196 11.08 -15.38 17.33
N ILE A 197 10.24 -15.70 16.35
CA ILE A 197 10.56 -15.56 14.91
C ILE A 197 10.96 -14.10 14.59
N TYR A 198 10.14 -13.12 14.99
CA TYR A 198 10.43 -11.70 14.76
C TYR A 198 11.72 -11.24 15.45
N ARG A 199 11.98 -11.72 16.66
CA ARG A 199 13.19 -11.37 17.40
C ARG A 199 14.45 -11.88 16.70
N GLU A 200 14.45 -13.14 16.26
CA GLU A 200 15.61 -13.70 15.56
C GLU A 200 15.79 -13.06 14.16
N GLU A 201 14.71 -12.85 13.42
CA GLU A 201 14.77 -12.13 12.15
C GLU A 201 15.28 -10.68 12.29
N GLY A 202 14.89 -10.00 13.38
CA GLY A 202 15.35 -8.65 13.67
C GLY A 202 16.86 -8.52 13.90
N LYS A 203 17.52 -9.56 14.38
CA LYS A 203 18.98 -9.60 14.56
C LYS A 203 19.74 -9.63 13.23
N LEU A 204 19.05 -10.00 12.16
CA LEU A 204 19.65 -10.19 10.84
C LEU A 204 19.63 -8.93 9.95
N SER A 205 19.13 -7.79 10.47
CA SER A 205 18.96 -6.56 9.70
C SER A 205 20.27 -6.05 9.09
N ASP A 206 21.39 -6.22 9.79
CA ASP A 206 22.68 -5.66 9.42
C ASP A 206 23.60 -6.69 8.74
N PHE A 207 23.13 -7.92 8.54
CA PHE A 207 23.87 -8.97 7.86
C PHE A 207 23.91 -8.77 6.34
N SER A 208 24.95 -9.27 5.67
CA SER A 208 24.97 -9.40 4.21
C SER A 208 23.81 -10.27 3.72
N THR A 209 23.52 -10.23 2.42
CA THR A 209 22.44 -11.06 1.84
C THR A 209 22.72 -12.55 2.03
N GLU A 210 23.96 -12.96 1.82
CA GLU A 210 24.42 -14.34 1.94
C GLU A 210 24.39 -14.83 3.40
N ASP A 211 24.96 -14.05 4.33
CA ASP A 211 24.95 -14.38 5.75
C ASP A 211 23.52 -14.41 6.31
N ARG A 212 22.68 -13.47 5.88
CA ARG A 212 21.27 -13.43 6.26
C ARG A 212 20.54 -14.70 5.80
N LEU A 213 20.78 -15.13 4.55
CA LEU A 213 20.18 -16.37 4.04
C LEU A 213 20.63 -17.57 4.88
N MET A 214 21.92 -17.69 5.15
CA MET A 214 22.47 -18.76 5.97
C MET A 214 21.86 -18.77 7.39
N GLN A 215 21.83 -17.63 8.06
CA GLN A 215 21.24 -17.50 9.40
C GLN A 215 19.74 -17.79 9.42
N ARG A 216 19.00 -17.38 8.39
CA ARG A 216 17.57 -17.74 8.24
C ARG A 216 17.38 -19.25 8.16
N GLN A 217 18.22 -19.96 7.41
CA GLN A 217 18.15 -21.43 7.32
C GLN A 217 18.48 -22.11 8.64
N LEU A 218 19.48 -21.60 9.37
CA LEU A 218 19.96 -22.22 10.61
C LEU A 218 19.07 -21.90 11.83
N VAL A 219 18.54 -20.69 11.92
CA VAL A 219 17.88 -20.19 13.15
C VAL A 219 16.40 -19.91 12.93
N VAL A 220 16.04 -19.15 11.88
CA VAL A 220 14.66 -18.69 11.69
C VAL A 220 13.78 -19.79 11.12
N LYS A 221 14.28 -20.53 10.13
CA LYS A 221 13.52 -21.60 9.50
C LYS A 221 13.04 -22.67 10.47
N PRO A 222 13.87 -23.21 11.40
CA PRO A 222 13.39 -24.18 12.42
C PRO A 222 12.26 -23.63 13.30
N LEU A 223 12.28 -22.33 13.62
CA LEU A 223 11.19 -21.69 14.38
C LEU A 223 9.90 -21.59 13.55
N VAL A 224 10.02 -21.33 12.25
CA VAL A 224 8.88 -21.30 11.32
C VAL A 224 8.32 -22.69 11.09
N ASP A 225 9.19 -23.69 10.93
CA ASP A 225 8.78 -25.09 10.71
C ASP A 225 8.09 -25.70 11.96
N ALA A 226 8.41 -25.17 13.15
CA ALA A 226 7.79 -25.60 14.43
C ALA A 226 6.48 -24.86 14.74
N PHE A 227 6.14 -23.82 13.99
CA PHE A 227 4.90 -23.03 14.12
C PHE A 227 3.71 -23.71 13.47
#